data_6aa551be2679348bf4c689bdfdcaef76
#
_entry.id   6aa551be2679348bf4c689bdfdcaef76
#
_cell.length_a   1.000
_cell.length_b   1.000
_cell.length_c   1.000
_cell.angle_alpha   90.00
_cell.angle_beta   90.00
_cell.angle_gamma   90.00
#
_symmetry.space_group_name_H-M   'P 1'
#
loop_
_entity.id
_entity.type
_entity.pdbx_description
1 polymer ?
#
loop_
_entity_poly.entity_id
_entity_poly.type
_entity_poly.pdbx_seq_one_letter_code
_entity_poly.pdbx_strand_id
1 'polypeptide(L)'
;MLETASGGYRDMPGLTIDYLSSEVDAEARTLHFFVSLPNEKLSGPAGKLSSETLNWRYRPGQRVRLRVPIEEWLDQMVVPATAVAEDGVEHYVFIADGDHFHQQAVEVEFRDPKCVVLANDGSIHPGDIIALTAAQQLQFALKSQSGTTADHHLGHSH
;
A
#
# COMPACT_ATOMS: atom_id res chain seq x y z
N MET A 1 0.83 -11.12 -9.47
CA MET A 1 -0.64 -11.24 -9.23
C MET A 1 -1.42 -10.77 -10.46
N LEU A 2 -2.47 -11.47 -10.83
CA LEU A 2 -3.33 -11.14 -11.96
C LEU A 2 -4.70 -10.68 -11.46
N GLU A 3 -5.21 -9.54 -11.97
CA GLU A 3 -6.51 -9.02 -11.59
C GLU A 3 -7.63 -9.90 -12.16
N THR A 4 -8.57 -10.28 -11.31
CA THR A 4 -9.74 -11.07 -11.70
C THR A 4 -10.90 -10.17 -12.14
N ALA A 5 -11.86 -10.73 -12.90
CA ALA A 5 -13.04 -9.99 -13.34
C ALA A 5 -13.90 -9.44 -12.19
N SER A 6 -13.75 -9.99 -10.97
CA SER A 6 -14.43 -9.54 -9.74
C SER A 6 -13.67 -8.44 -8.99
N GLY A 7 -12.56 -7.93 -9.53
CA GLY A 7 -11.75 -6.89 -8.91
C GLY A 7 -10.75 -7.39 -7.85
N GLY A 8 -10.69 -8.71 -7.62
CA GLY A 8 -9.66 -9.32 -6.76
C GLY A 8 -8.36 -9.60 -7.53
N TYR A 9 -7.34 -10.03 -6.79
CA TYR A 9 -6.07 -10.46 -7.38
C TYR A 9 -5.86 -11.96 -7.14
N ARG A 10 -5.36 -12.65 -8.16
CA ARG A 10 -4.94 -14.05 -8.07
C ARG A 10 -3.43 -14.11 -8.15
N ASP A 11 -2.83 -14.81 -7.21
CA ASP A 11 -1.41 -15.15 -7.30
C ASP A 11 -1.16 -16.11 -8.45
N MET A 12 -0.14 -15.77 -9.23
CA MET A 12 0.34 -16.57 -10.35
C MET A 12 1.86 -16.76 -10.18
N PRO A 13 2.28 -17.64 -9.26
CA PRO A 13 3.70 -17.92 -9.07
C PRO A 13 4.30 -18.56 -10.32
N GLY A 14 5.57 -18.28 -10.57
CA GLY A 14 6.30 -18.91 -11.68
C GLY A 14 6.04 -18.32 -13.06
N LEU A 15 5.38 -17.16 -13.17
CA LEU A 15 5.36 -16.42 -14.43
C LEU A 15 6.74 -15.82 -14.70
N THR A 16 7.27 -16.12 -15.88
CA THR A 16 8.54 -15.57 -16.37
C THR A 16 8.30 -14.77 -17.64
N ILE A 17 9.15 -13.78 -17.87
CA ILE A 17 9.17 -13.07 -19.15
C ILE A 17 9.87 -13.97 -20.17
N ASP A 18 9.11 -14.44 -21.16
CA ASP A 18 9.64 -15.31 -22.21
C ASP A 18 10.40 -14.50 -23.26
N TYR A 19 9.91 -13.31 -23.55
CA TYR A 19 10.47 -12.44 -24.58
C TYR A 19 10.24 -10.96 -24.22
N LEU A 20 11.28 -10.15 -24.45
CA LEU A 20 11.24 -8.71 -24.32
C LEU A 20 11.43 -8.10 -25.71
N SER A 21 10.57 -7.17 -26.11
CA SER A 21 10.75 -6.45 -27.38
C SER A 21 12.06 -5.66 -27.38
N SER A 22 12.78 -5.71 -28.47
CA SER A 22 13.98 -4.88 -28.68
C SER A 22 13.65 -3.42 -29.03
N GLU A 23 12.39 -3.13 -29.33
CA GLU A 23 11.93 -1.80 -29.70
C GLU A 23 11.01 -1.24 -28.63
N VAL A 24 11.23 0.05 -28.33
CA VAL A 24 10.33 0.86 -27.52
C VAL A 24 9.39 1.60 -28.48
N ASP A 25 8.08 1.49 -28.26
CA ASP A 25 7.12 2.33 -28.94
C ASP A 25 7.31 3.78 -28.43
N ALA A 26 7.91 4.61 -29.26
CA ALA A 26 8.25 5.98 -28.90
C ALA A 26 6.99 6.87 -28.77
N GLU A 27 5.91 6.56 -29.46
CA GLU A 27 4.65 7.30 -29.40
C GLU A 27 3.88 6.97 -28.14
N ALA A 28 3.71 5.68 -27.86
CA ALA A 28 3.03 5.19 -26.66
C ALA A 28 3.95 5.19 -25.41
N ARG A 29 5.26 5.35 -25.58
CA ARG A 29 6.29 5.24 -24.54
C ARG A 29 6.19 3.90 -23.77
N THR A 30 5.91 2.83 -24.49
CA THR A 30 5.73 1.49 -23.93
C THR A 30 6.77 0.52 -24.45
N LEU A 31 7.13 -0.42 -23.58
CA LEU A 31 7.95 -1.57 -23.92
C LEU A 31 7.07 -2.81 -23.87
N HIS A 32 7.13 -3.64 -24.89
CA HIS A 32 6.37 -4.88 -24.95
C HIS A 32 7.16 -6.04 -24.39
N PHE A 33 6.53 -6.82 -23.54
CA PHE A 33 7.06 -8.08 -23.06
C PHE A 33 5.98 -9.17 -23.15
N PHE A 34 6.41 -10.40 -23.28
CA PHE A 34 5.55 -11.56 -23.43
C PHE A 34 5.77 -12.53 -22.28
N VAL A 35 4.66 -13.03 -21.77
CA VAL A 35 4.63 -13.97 -20.65
C VAL A 35 3.68 -15.09 -20.99
N SER A 36 4.12 -16.33 -20.91
CA SER A 36 3.22 -17.48 -21.04
C SER A 36 2.28 -17.56 -19.86
N LEU A 37 0.99 -17.38 -20.12
CA LEU A 37 -0.04 -17.46 -19.12
C LEU A 37 -0.66 -18.87 -19.10
N PRO A 38 -0.48 -19.65 -18.03
CA PRO A 38 -1.17 -20.93 -17.88
C PRO A 38 -2.68 -20.75 -17.93
N ASN A 39 -3.34 -21.49 -18.79
CA ASN A 39 -4.77 -21.36 -19.01
C ASN A 39 -5.48 -22.67 -18.62
N GLU A 40 -6.62 -22.53 -17.96
CA GLU A 40 -7.41 -23.63 -17.44
C GLU A 40 -8.74 -23.74 -18.17
N LYS A 41 -9.19 -24.95 -18.43
CA LYS A 41 -10.54 -25.22 -18.90
C LYS A 41 -11.50 -25.05 -17.71
N LEU A 42 -12.51 -24.22 -17.87
CA LEU A 42 -13.58 -24.08 -16.88
C LEU A 42 -14.59 -25.20 -17.11
N SER A 43 -14.77 -26.06 -16.13
CA SER A 43 -15.88 -27.04 -16.12
C SER A 43 -17.19 -26.28 -15.88
N GLY A 44 -18.05 -26.23 -16.89
CA GLY A 44 -19.43 -25.74 -16.72
C GLY A 44 -20.26 -26.70 -15.88
N PRO A 45 -21.40 -26.24 -15.32
CA PRO A 45 -22.34 -27.14 -14.66
C PRO A 45 -22.79 -28.23 -15.65
N ALA A 46 -22.64 -29.48 -15.25
CA ALA A 46 -23.04 -30.64 -16.04
C ALA A 46 -24.52 -30.50 -16.45
N GLY A 47 -24.80 -30.27 -17.73
CA GLY A 47 -26.13 -30.42 -18.23
C GLY A 47 -26.63 -29.52 -19.37
N LYS A 48 -25.97 -28.45 -19.77
CA LYS A 48 -26.47 -27.60 -20.86
C LYS A 48 -25.34 -26.94 -21.65
N LEU A 49 -24.58 -27.73 -22.39
CA LEU A 49 -23.76 -27.18 -23.48
C LEU A 49 -23.48 -28.30 -24.51
N SER A 50 -24.44 -28.48 -25.39
CA SER A 50 -24.20 -29.07 -26.71
C SER A 50 -23.54 -27.97 -27.55
N SER A 51 -22.26 -27.84 -27.49
CA SER A 51 -21.31 -27.44 -28.52
C SER A 51 -19.94 -27.27 -27.86
N GLU A 52 -18.93 -27.70 -28.56
CA GLU A 52 -17.51 -27.74 -28.21
C GLU A 52 -16.88 -26.34 -27.99
N THR A 53 -17.56 -25.41 -27.38
CA THR A 53 -16.98 -24.14 -27.00
C THR A 53 -16.17 -24.40 -25.74
N LEU A 54 -14.90 -24.71 -25.92
CA LEU A 54 -13.92 -24.83 -24.85
C LEU A 54 -13.98 -23.55 -24.01
N ASN A 55 -14.50 -23.67 -22.81
CA ASN A 55 -14.63 -22.54 -21.90
C ASN A 55 -13.31 -22.32 -21.17
N TRP A 56 -12.39 -21.64 -21.84
CA TRP A 56 -11.12 -21.28 -21.24
C TRP A 56 -11.28 -20.12 -20.26
N ARG A 57 -10.51 -20.13 -19.19
CA ARG A 57 -10.48 -19.03 -18.20
C ARG A 57 -10.06 -17.71 -18.85
N TYR A 58 -9.04 -17.75 -19.69
CA TYR A 58 -8.57 -16.59 -20.43
C TYR A 58 -8.80 -16.80 -21.93
N ARG A 59 -9.29 -15.77 -22.58
CA ARG A 59 -9.62 -15.82 -24.02
C ARG A 59 -8.64 -14.98 -24.82
N PRO A 60 -8.30 -15.35 -26.05
CA PRO A 60 -7.54 -14.49 -26.95
C PRO A 60 -8.20 -13.11 -27.07
N GLY A 61 -7.42 -12.05 -27.01
CA GLY A 61 -7.90 -10.66 -27.04
C GLY A 61 -8.44 -10.11 -25.72
N GLN A 62 -8.54 -10.93 -24.68
CA GLN A 62 -8.93 -10.47 -23.35
C GLN A 62 -7.81 -9.61 -22.74
N ARG A 63 -8.17 -8.42 -22.26
CA ARG A 63 -7.24 -7.58 -21.48
C ARG A 63 -7.21 -8.05 -20.04
N VAL A 64 -6.01 -8.13 -19.49
CA VAL A 64 -5.77 -8.46 -18.08
C VAL A 64 -4.80 -7.44 -17.49
N ARG A 65 -4.91 -7.20 -16.20
CA ARG A 65 -3.92 -6.40 -15.46
C ARG A 65 -3.03 -7.35 -14.68
N LEU A 66 -1.74 -7.14 -14.81
CA LEU A 66 -0.74 -7.87 -14.07
C LEU A 66 -0.07 -6.93 -13.08
N ARG A 67 -0.01 -7.33 -11.80
CA ARG A 67 0.86 -6.71 -10.81
C ARG A 67 2.13 -7.52 -10.73
N VAL A 68 3.24 -6.89 -11.06
CA VAL A 68 4.56 -7.47 -10.99
C VAL A 68 5.26 -6.86 -9.80
N PRO A 69 5.67 -7.63 -8.78
CA PRO A 69 6.57 -7.13 -7.76
C PRO A 69 7.91 -6.82 -8.43
N ILE A 70 8.42 -5.64 -8.20
CA ILE A 70 9.71 -5.20 -8.74
C ILE A 70 10.80 -5.23 -7.68
N GLU A 71 10.40 -5.21 -6.42
CA GLU A 71 11.28 -5.22 -5.27
C GLU A 71 10.56 -5.82 -4.07
N GLU A 72 11.27 -6.53 -3.22
CA GLU A 72 10.80 -7.06 -1.95
C GLU A 72 11.73 -6.59 -0.85
N TRP A 73 11.16 -5.90 0.11
CA TRP A 73 11.89 -5.42 1.27
C TRP A 73 11.56 -6.31 2.46
N LEU A 74 12.57 -6.97 2.97
CA LEU A 74 12.43 -7.88 4.12
C LEU A 74 12.61 -7.10 5.43
N ASP A 75 11.97 -7.60 6.48
CA ASP A 75 12.10 -7.09 7.86
C ASP A 75 11.75 -5.61 8.02
N GLN A 76 10.80 -5.13 7.23
CA GLN A 76 10.36 -3.75 7.27
C GLN A 76 9.15 -3.54 8.18
N MET A 77 9.15 -2.38 8.85
CA MET A 77 8.00 -1.95 9.66
C MET A 77 6.98 -1.25 8.76
N VAL A 78 5.84 -1.90 8.53
CA VAL A 78 4.80 -1.38 7.65
C VAL A 78 3.55 -1.04 8.44
N VAL A 79 3.10 0.20 8.31
CA VAL A 79 1.90 0.70 8.99
C VAL A 79 0.90 1.24 7.96
N PRO A 80 -0.41 1.27 8.27
CA PRO A 80 -1.38 1.96 7.41
C PRO A 80 -1.01 3.45 7.24
N ALA A 81 -1.27 4.01 6.06
CA ALA A 81 -0.98 5.43 5.81
C ALA A 81 -1.74 6.38 6.77
N THR A 82 -2.89 5.93 7.30
CA THR A 82 -3.70 6.66 8.29
C THR A 82 -3.10 6.67 9.70
N ALA A 83 -2.10 5.83 9.97
CA ALA A 83 -1.40 5.76 11.26
C ALA A 83 -0.26 6.79 11.37
N VAL A 84 0.10 7.44 10.27
CA VAL A 84 1.20 8.41 10.23
C VAL A 84 0.63 9.82 10.04
N ALA A 85 0.92 10.70 10.98
CA ALA A 85 0.63 12.12 10.88
C ALA A 85 1.81 12.86 10.24
N GLU A 86 1.52 13.91 9.48
CA GLU A 86 2.49 14.79 8.86
C GLU A 86 2.46 16.18 9.51
N ASP A 87 3.66 16.71 9.73
CA ASP A 87 3.85 18.06 10.23
C ASP A 87 5.03 18.73 9.52
N GLY A 88 4.74 19.41 8.44
CA GLY A 88 5.77 19.92 7.55
C GLY A 88 6.56 18.80 6.91
N VAL A 89 7.83 18.67 7.27
CA VAL A 89 8.74 17.60 6.79
C VAL A 89 8.85 16.43 7.76
N GLU A 90 8.26 16.56 8.93
CA GLU A 90 8.35 15.56 9.99
C GLU A 90 7.13 14.62 9.96
N HIS A 91 7.38 13.38 10.34
CA HIS A 91 6.35 12.35 10.40
C HIS A 91 6.26 11.80 11.82
N TYR A 92 5.05 11.48 12.24
CA TYR A 92 4.78 11.04 13.60
C TYR A 92 3.79 9.88 13.63
N VAL A 93 4.00 8.98 14.55
CA VAL A 93 3.00 8.00 14.98
C VAL A 93 2.61 8.28 16.42
N PHE A 94 1.50 7.72 16.85
CA PHE A 94 1.02 7.85 18.21
C PHE A 94 1.04 6.48 18.88
N ILE A 95 1.89 6.33 19.90
CA ILE A 95 2.07 5.10 20.65
C ILE A 95 1.23 5.17 21.93
N ALA A 96 0.51 4.10 22.23
CA ALA A 96 -0.27 3.98 23.45
C ALA A 96 0.63 3.72 24.66
N ASP A 97 0.42 4.51 25.71
CA ASP A 97 1.05 4.34 27.02
C ASP A 97 -0.05 4.41 28.10
N GLY A 98 -0.55 3.24 28.49
CA GLY A 98 -1.72 3.14 29.36
C GLY A 98 -2.97 3.79 28.73
N ASP A 99 -3.50 4.84 29.39
CA ASP A 99 -4.69 5.55 28.93
C ASP A 99 -4.37 6.75 28.01
N HIS A 100 -3.12 6.93 27.65
CA HIS A 100 -2.67 8.08 26.87
C HIS A 100 -1.95 7.63 25.59
N PHE A 101 -1.88 8.56 24.65
CA PHE A 101 -1.04 8.43 23.47
C PHE A 101 0.09 9.45 23.55
N HIS A 102 1.30 9.03 23.29
CA HIS A 102 2.42 9.95 23.08
C HIS A 102 2.84 9.98 21.62
N GLN A 103 3.27 11.14 21.20
CA GLN A 103 3.77 11.37 19.86
C GLN A 103 5.20 10.85 19.74
N GLN A 104 5.47 10.04 18.72
CA GLN A 104 6.79 9.53 18.40
C GLN A 104 7.17 9.94 16.97
N ALA A 105 8.29 10.65 16.83
CA ALA A 105 8.85 10.98 15.51
C ALA A 105 9.38 9.72 14.84
N VAL A 106 9.13 9.60 13.54
CA VAL A 106 9.54 8.45 12.74
C VAL A 106 10.09 8.90 11.40
N GLU A 107 11.04 8.13 10.86
CA GLU A 107 11.54 8.30 9.50
C GLU A 107 10.74 7.43 8.53
N VAL A 108 10.32 8.00 7.40
CA VAL A 108 9.56 7.31 6.36
C VAL A 108 10.48 6.96 5.21
N GLU A 109 10.68 5.67 4.95
CA GLU A 109 11.49 5.18 3.82
C GLU A 109 10.68 5.09 2.53
N PHE A 110 9.40 4.69 2.65
CA PHE A 110 8.51 4.59 1.51
C PHE A 110 7.07 4.89 1.93
N ARG A 111 6.29 5.46 1.00
CA ARG A 111 4.87 5.73 1.22
C ARG A 111 4.05 5.48 -0.04
N ASP A 112 2.92 4.84 0.13
CA ASP A 112 1.86 4.75 -0.87
C ASP A 112 0.51 5.18 -0.26
N PRO A 113 -0.60 5.24 -1.04
CA PRO A 113 -1.91 5.64 -0.50
C PRO A 113 -2.47 4.71 0.58
N LYS A 114 -1.92 3.52 0.78
CA LYS A 114 -2.43 2.51 1.72
C LYS A 114 -1.51 2.27 2.89
N CYS A 115 -0.20 2.28 2.66
CA CYS A 115 0.79 1.94 3.66
C CYS A 115 2.00 2.86 3.62
N VAL A 116 2.70 2.89 4.75
CA VAL A 116 3.96 3.60 4.95
C VAL A 116 4.96 2.59 5.50
N VAL A 117 6.16 2.59 4.93
CA VAL A 117 7.31 1.84 5.46
C VAL A 117 8.12 2.79 6.31
N LEU A 118 8.32 2.42 7.56
CA LEU A 118 9.09 3.20 8.53
C LEU A 118 10.50 2.63 8.64
N ALA A 119 11.46 3.51 8.83
CA ALA A 119 12.84 3.10 9.09
C ALA A 119 12.93 2.27 10.38
N ASN A 120 13.77 1.24 10.35
CA ASN A 120 14.05 0.42 11.53
C ASN A 120 15.20 1.05 12.33
N ASP A 121 14.98 2.28 12.81
CA ASP A 121 15.95 3.11 13.54
C ASP A 121 15.83 3.01 15.07
N GLY A 122 14.89 2.17 15.54
CA GLY A 122 14.60 2.02 16.95
C GLY A 122 13.63 3.06 17.52
N SER A 123 13.01 3.90 16.68
CA SER A 123 11.95 4.84 17.10
C SER A 123 10.67 4.11 17.52
N ILE A 124 10.42 2.94 16.97
CA ILE A 124 9.33 2.03 17.31
C ILE A 124 9.90 0.63 17.56
N HIS A 125 9.34 -0.06 18.52
CA HIS A 125 9.77 -1.40 18.89
C HIS A 125 8.67 -2.45 18.64
N PRO A 126 9.05 -3.70 18.38
CA PRO A 126 8.09 -4.79 18.35
C PRO A 126 7.32 -4.90 19.67
N GLY A 127 6.00 -4.84 19.60
CA GLY A 127 5.13 -4.84 20.77
C GLY A 127 4.52 -3.48 21.11
N ASP A 128 5.01 -2.39 20.54
CA ASP A 128 4.39 -1.08 20.68
C ASP A 128 3.00 -1.09 20.06
N ILE A 129 2.05 -0.49 20.76
CA ILE A 129 0.67 -0.35 20.29
C ILE A 129 0.50 1.05 19.70
N ILE A 130 0.30 1.11 18.39
CA ILE A 130 0.15 2.39 17.69
C ILE A 130 -1.30 2.64 17.27
N ALA A 131 -1.69 3.92 17.21
CA ALA A 131 -2.97 4.33 16.67
C ALA A 131 -2.98 4.15 15.15
N LEU A 132 -3.78 3.20 14.64
CA LEU A 132 -3.87 2.89 13.21
C LEU A 132 -4.66 3.90 12.40
N THR A 133 -5.48 4.71 13.07
CA THR A 133 -6.35 5.71 12.44
C THR A 133 -6.32 7.01 13.25
N ALA A 134 -6.73 8.10 12.61
CA ALA A 134 -6.85 9.41 13.26
C ALA A 134 -5.51 10.03 13.75
N ALA A 135 -4.36 9.55 13.27
CA ALA A 135 -3.07 10.12 13.67
C ALA A 135 -2.99 11.63 13.38
N GLN A 136 -3.50 12.08 12.24
CA GLN A 136 -3.53 13.49 11.88
C GLN A 136 -4.42 14.32 12.81
N GLN A 137 -5.55 13.78 13.26
CA GLN A 137 -6.44 14.45 14.22
C GLN A 137 -5.77 14.58 15.60
N LEU A 138 -5.07 13.53 16.04
CA LEU A 138 -4.27 13.57 17.27
C LEU A 138 -3.18 14.64 17.20
N GLN A 139 -2.50 14.75 16.06
CA GLN A 139 -1.50 15.78 15.81
C GLN A 139 -2.11 17.20 15.93
N PHE A 140 -3.25 17.44 15.31
CA PHE A 140 -3.93 18.73 15.41
C PHE A 140 -4.39 19.04 16.84
N ALA A 141 -4.91 18.06 17.57
CA ALA A 141 -5.33 18.23 18.95
C ALA A 141 -4.15 18.62 19.85
N LEU A 142 -3.01 17.98 19.68
CA LEU A 142 -1.78 18.24 20.42
C LEU A 142 -1.27 19.68 20.18
N LYS A 143 -1.25 20.10 18.91
CA LYS A 143 -0.87 21.48 18.55
C LYS A 143 -1.82 22.52 19.11
N SER A 144 -3.11 22.27 19.10
CA SER A 144 -4.09 23.22 19.67
C SER A 144 -3.92 23.38 21.17
N GLN A 145 -3.56 22.32 21.89
CA GLN A 145 -3.28 22.38 23.32
C GLN A 145 -1.99 23.15 23.62
N SER A 146 -0.93 22.93 22.84
CA SER A 146 0.35 23.63 23.04
C SER A 146 0.28 25.12 22.69
N GLY A 147 -0.56 25.50 21.72
CA GLY A 147 -0.77 26.91 21.35
C GLY A 147 -1.53 27.75 22.40
N THR A 148 -2.36 27.12 23.25
CA THR A 148 -3.17 27.82 24.25
C THR A 148 -2.37 28.16 25.53
N THR A 149 -1.23 27.51 25.75
CA THR A 149 -0.40 27.77 26.94
C THR A 149 0.57 28.93 26.78
N ALA A 150 0.75 29.46 25.57
CA ALA A 150 1.68 30.57 25.31
C ALA A 150 1.08 31.97 25.54
N ASP A 151 -0.25 32.12 25.72
CA ASP A 151 -0.92 33.41 25.71
C ASP A 151 -1.31 33.96 27.13
N HIS A 152 -0.91 33.27 28.20
CA HIS A 152 -1.29 33.70 29.56
C HIS A 152 -0.20 34.42 30.39
N HIS A 153 0.89 34.87 29.79
CA HIS A 153 1.97 35.56 30.53
C HIS A 153 2.30 36.99 30.06
N LEU A 154 1.33 37.74 29.56
CA LEU A 154 1.52 39.21 29.38
C LEU A 154 0.35 39.99 29.93
N GLY A 155 0.46 40.39 31.18
CA GLY A 155 -0.43 41.37 31.70
C GLY A 155 -0.48 41.41 33.22
N HIS A 156 0.49 42.05 33.84
CA HIS A 156 0.32 42.92 35.03
C HIS A 156 1.67 43.48 35.43
N SER A 157 1.90 44.73 35.01
CA SER A 157 2.84 45.62 35.70
C SER A 157 2.14 46.91 35.97
N HIS A 158 1.97 47.19 37.23
CA HIS A 158 1.64 48.52 37.77
C HIS A 158 2.88 49.38 37.72
#